data_8feebcf33a1d2ff4b233f710e79e8ce0
#
_entry.id   8feebcf33a1d2ff4b233f710e79e8ce0
#
_cell.length_a   1.000
_cell.length_b   1.000
_cell.length_c   1.000
_cell.angle_alpha   90.00
_cell.angle_beta   90.00
_cell.angle_gamma   90.00
#
_symmetry.space_group_name_H-M   'P 1'
#
loop_
_entity.id
_entity.type
_entity.pdbx_description
1 polymer ?
#
loop_
_entity_poly.entity_id
_entity_poly.type
_entity_poly.pdbx_seq_one_letter_code
_entity_poly.pdbx_strand_id
1 'polypeptide(L)'
;YVRDGHFYRVEKASNDTLVFFCHFGLGCVLISHLLSMSPMVLWHNLCAAPSSVTTLTSEERRKGIAGFRMNSYGDISHLYAHDEPPAFAARFCECYDNDERHD
;
A
#
# COMPACT_ATOMS: atom_id res chain seq x y z
N TYR A 1 -17.95 4.56 -4.38
CA TYR A 1 -17.31 4.83 -5.67
C TYR A 1 -17.41 3.58 -6.56
N VAL A 2 -17.75 3.77 -7.81
CA VAL A 2 -17.89 2.69 -8.78
C VAL A 2 -16.77 2.79 -9.80
N ARG A 3 -16.05 1.68 -10.01
CA ARG A 3 -14.90 1.66 -10.93
C ARG A 3 -15.35 1.90 -12.38
N ASP A 4 -14.61 2.80 -13.06
CA ASP A 4 -14.85 3.15 -14.46
C ASP A 4 -13.49 3.31 -15.16
N GLY A 5 -12.96 2.22 -15.72
CA GLY A 5 -11.61 2.19 -16.29
C GLY A 5 -10.54 2.40 -15.22
N HIS A 6 -9.68 3.42 -15.43
CA HIS A 6 -8.64 3.80 -14.48
C HIS A 6 -9.15 4.71 -13.35
N PHE A 7 -10.38 5.17 -13.46
CA PHE A 7 -10.98 6.10 -12.52
C PHE A 7 -12.19 5.49 -11.87
N TYR A 8 -12.74 6.19 -10.91
CA TYR A 8 -13.94 5.81 -10.21
C TYR A 8 -15.00 6.87 -10.41
N ARG A 9 -16.23 6.43 -10.68
CA ARG A 9 -17.39 7.31 -10.70
C ARG A 9 -17.81 7.56 -9.25
N VAL A 10 -17.94 8.82 -8.88
CA VAL A 10 -18.34 9.22 -7.55
C VAL A 10 -19.86 9.35 -7.51
N GLU A 11 -20.53 8.44 -6.83
CA GLU A 11 -21.97 8.50 -6.62
C GLU A 11 -22.30 9.39 -5.42
N LYS A 12 -21.47 9.31 -4.39
CA LYS A 12 -21.59 10.14 -3.20
C LYS A 12 -20.20 10.52 -2.71
N ALA A 13 -19.91 11.82 -2.73
CA ALA A 13 -18.64 12.32 -2.23
C ALA A 13 -18.52 12.10 -0.72
N SER A 14 -17.31 11.84 -0.26
CA SER A 14 -17.01 11.59 1.15
C SER A 14 -15.64 12.13 1.50
N ASN A 15 -15.51 12.68 2.70
CA ASN A 15 -14.24 13.07 3.30
C ASN A 15 -13.79 12.08 4.37
N ASP A 16 -14.36 10.89 4.37
CA ASP A 16 -14.05 9.87 5.36
C ASP A 16 -12.61 9.39 5.25
N THR A 17 -12.04 9.06 6.39
CA THR A 17 -10.75 8.39 6.48
C THR A 17 -11.00 6.94 6.86
N LEU A 18 -10.52 6.03 6.02
CA LEU A 18 -10.60 4.60 6.27
C LEU A 18 -9.23 4.08 6.65
N VAL A 19 -9.18 3.28 7.70
CA VAL A 19 -7.92 2.67 8.18
C VAL A 19 -8.04 1.17 8.10
N PHE A 20 -7.08 0.54 7.41
CA PHE A 20 -7.03 -0.91 7.26
C PHE A 20 -5.79 -1.45 7.96
N PHE A 21 -5.99 -2.43 8.83
CA PHE A 21 -4.90 -3.21 9.41
C PHE A 21 -4.84 -4.53 8.66
N CYS A 22 -3.79 -4.72 7.88
CA CYS A 22 -3.72 -5.90 7.02
C CYS A 22 -2.28 -6.35 6.82
N HIS A 23 -2.11 -7.43 6.08
CA HIS A 23 -0.82 -8.00 5.73
C HIS A 23 -0.37 -7.53 4.36
N PHE A 24 0.91 -7.74 4.05
CA PHE A 24 1.54 -7.27 2.81
C PHE A 24 0.78 -7.72 1.56
N GLY A 25 0.41 -9.00 1.48
CA GLY A 25 -0.27 -9.53 0.31
C GLY A 25 -1.61 -8.84 0.04
N LEU A 26 -2.44 -8.72 1.07
CA LEU A 26 -3.72 -8.03 0.94
C LEU A 26 -3.52 -6.54 0.63
N GLY A 27 -2.52 -5.92 1.24
CA GLY A 27 -2.18 -4.53 0.96
C GLY A 27 -1.84 -4.32 -0.51
N CYS A 28 -1.05 -5.21 -1.11
CA CYS A 28 -0.73 -5.16 -2.53
C CYS A 28 -1.97 -5.28 -3.40
N VAL A 29 -2.90 -6.16 -3.06
CA VAL A 29 -4.15 -6.33 -3.82
C VAL A 29 -5.00 -5.07 -3.74
N LEU A 30 -5.17 -4.49 -2.56
CA LEU A 30 -5.94 -3.25 -2.39
C LEU A 30 -5.33 -2.09 -3.17
N ILE A 31 -4.03 -1.89 -3.05
CA ILE A 31 -3.31 -0.81 -3.74
C ILE A 31 -3.40 -1.00 -5.25
N SER A 32 -3.20 -2.22 -5.74
CA SER A 32 -3.27 -2.51 -7.17
C SER A 32 -4.62 -2.14 -7.75
N HIS A 33 -5.69 -2.42 -7.02
CA HIS A 33 -7.04 -2.09 -7.44
C HIS A 33 -7.24 -0.57 -7.50
N LEU A 34 -6.81 0.14 -6.48
CA LEU A 34 -6.99 1.59 -6.40
C LEU A 34 -6.13 2.35 -7.41
N LEU A 35 -4.92 1.88 -7.68
CA LEU A 35 -3.99 2.53 -8.61
C LEU A 35 -4.04 1.95 -10.02
N SER A 36 -4.90 0.98 -10.29
CA SER A 36 -5.01 0.30 -11.59
C SER A 36 -3.68 -0.31 -12.05
N MET A 37 -2.99 -0.96 -11.13
CA MET A 37 -1.73 -1.67 -11.39
C MET A 37 -1.91 -3.17 -11.18
N SER A 38 -1.01 -3.96 -11.77
CA SER A 38 -1.00 -5.39 -11.51
C SER A 38 -0.56 -5.68 -10.08
N PRO A 39 -1.29 -6.52 -9.31
CA PRO A 39 -0.86 -6.90 -7.98
C PRO A 39 0.48 -7.65 -7.98
N MET A 40 0.80 -8.36 -9.06
CA MET A 40 2.07 -9.08 -9.17
C MET A 40 3.26 -8.12 -9.29
N VAL A 41 3.07 -6.98 -9.96
CA VAL A 41 4.10 -5.93 -10.03
C VAL A 41 4.42 -5.40 -8.63
N LEU A 42 3.40 -5.12 -7.83
CA LEU A 42 3.60 -4.64 -6.47
C LEU A 42 4.21 -5.72 -5.57
N TRP A 43 3.71 -6.93 -5.68
CA TRP A 43 4.16 -8.05 -4.85
C TRP A 43 5.65 -8.35 -5.05
N HIS A 44 6.10 -8.35 -6.30
CA HIS A 44 7.48 -8.74 -6.63
C HIS A 44 8.48 -7.58 -6.55
N ASN A 45 8.03 -6.34 -6.57
CA ASN A 45 8.93 -5.19 -6.65
C ASN A 45 8.93 -4.31 -5.41
N LEU A 46 7.98 -4.47 -4.51
CA LEU A 46 7.89 -3.65 -3.31
C LEU A 46 8.01 -4.50 -2.06
N CYS A 47 8.46 -3.85 -1.01
CA CYS A 47 8.60 -4.44 0.31
C CYS A 47 8.16 -3.41 1.34
N ALA A 48 7.32 -3.83 2.29
CA ALA A 48 6.87 -2.98 3.37
C ALA A 48 7.17 -3.64 4.70
N ALA A 49 7.85 -2.92 5.58
CA ALA A 49 8.15 -3.43 6.91
C ALA A 49 6.88 -3.62 7.74
N PRO A 50 6.83 -4.58 8.65
CA PRO A 50 5.74 -4.69 9.61
C PRO A 50 5.52 -3.38 10.35
N SER A 51 4.27 -3.04 10.61
CA SER A 51 3.85 -1.78 11.24
C SER A 51 4.10 -0.54 10.40
N SER A 52 4.49 -0.68 9.13
CA SER A 52 4.59 0.47 8.23
C SER A 52 3.21 1.00 7.84
N VAL A 53 3.15 2.26 7.45
CA VAL A 53 1.92 2.93 7.06
C VAL A 53 2.00 3.36 5.61
N THR A 54 1.00 2.99 4.84
CA THR A 54 0.84 3.43 3.46
C THR A 54 -0.41 4.28 3.36
N THR A 55 -0.27 5.45 2.76
CA THR A 55 -1.34 6.45 2.68
C THR A 55 -1.72 6.72 1.24
N LEU A 56 -3.00 6.57 0.94
CA LEU A 56 -3.58 6.92 -0.36
C LEU A 56 -4.70 7.93 -0.15
N THR A 57 -4.80 8.86 -1.06
CA THR A 57 -5.90 9.83 -1.06
C THR A 57 -6.68 9.74 -2.35
N SER A 58 -8.00 9.91 -2.25
CA SER A 58 -8.85 10.06 -3.42
C SER A 58 -8.78 11.51 -3.90
N GLU A 59 -8.85 11.69 -5.20
CA GLU A 59 -8.73 12.99 -5.84
C GLU A 59 -9.82 13.13 -6.90
N GLU A 60 -10.71 14.11 -6.72
CA GLU A 60 -11.79 14.38 -7.65
C GLU A 60 -11.50 15.68 -8.39
N ARG A 61 -10.73 15.60 -9.48
CA ARG A 61 -10.37 16.77 -10.30
C ARG A 61 -11.49 17.23 -11.19
N ARG A 62 -12.35 16.31 -11.58
CA ARG A 62 -13.57 16.61 -12.33
C ARG A 62 -14.75 16.11 -11.51
N LYS A 63 -15.81 16.88 -11.48
CA LYS A 63 -17.00 16.48 -10.73
C LYS A 63 -17.49 15.09 -11.15
N GLY A 64 -17.61 14.21 -10.18
CA GLY A 64 -18.12 12.86 -10.39
C GLY A 64 -17.08 11.83 -10.79
N ILE A 65 -15.82 12.23 -10.99
CA ILE A 65 -14.74 11.31 -11.39
C ILE A 65 -13.59 11.43 -10.40
N ALA A 66 -13.24 10.33 -9.75
CA ALA A 66 -12.16 10.28 -8.78
C ALA A 66 -11.08 9.28 -9.18
N GLY A 67 -9.84 9.62 -8.88
CA GLY A 67 -8.71 8.71 -8.92
C GLY A 67 -8.08 8.63 -7.54
N PHE A 68 -7.15 7.72 -7.36
CA PHE A 68 -6.40 7.57 -6.12
C PHE A 68 -4.93 7.83 -6.36
N ARG A 69 -4.31 8.51 -5.40
CA ARG A 69 -2.85 8.75 -5.40
C ARG A 69 -2.25 8.20 -4.13
N MET A 70 -1.09 7.59 -4.27
CA MET A 70 -0.30 7.16 -3.13
C MET A 70 0.57 8.32 -2.67
N ASN A 71 0.36 8.76 -1.45
CA ASN A 71 1.12 9.87 -0.84
C ASN A 71 2.40 9.37 -0.19
N SER A 72 2.34 8.18 0.43
CA SER A 72 3.50 7.54 1.02
C SER A 72 3.29 6.02 1.02
N TYR A 73 4.40 5.30 0.96
CA TYR A 73 4.40 3.85 0.99
C TYR A 73 5.41 3.35 2.01
N GLY A 74 4.97 2.47 2.90
CA GLY A 74 5.85 1.83 3.85
C GLY A 74 6.49 2.77 4.85
N ASP A 75 5.81 3.85 5.21
CA ASP A 75 6.33 4.83 6.16
C ASP A 75 6.50 4.21 7.55
N ILE A 76 7.70 4.31 8.09
CA ILE A 76 8.06 3.82 9.42
C ILE A 76 8.55 4.94 10.34
N SER A 77 8.23 6.17 10.04
CA SER A 77 8.68 7.32 10.83
C SER A 77 8.25 7.23 12.29
N HIS A 78 7.06 6.66 12.56
CA HIS A 78 6.58 6.45 13.92
C HIS A 78 7.44 5.45 14.71
N LEU A 79 8.06 4.48 14.03
CA LEU A 79 8.99 3.54 14.68
C LEU A 79 10.27 4.27 15.09
N TYR A 80 10.82 5.10 14.21
CA TYR A 80 12.00 5.91 14.53
C TYR A 80 11.73 6.91 15.64
N ALA A 81 10.53 7.47 15.70
CA ALA A 81 10.15 8.39 16.77
C ALA A 81 10.16 7.74 18.15
N HIS A 82 10.02 6.42 18.22
CA HIS A 82 10.02 5.64 19.45
C HIS A 82 11.25 4.74 19.59
N ASP A 83 12.29 4.99 18.78
CA ASP A 83 13.54 4.21 18.77
C ASP A 83 13.32 2.72 18.52
N GLU A 84 12.26 2.34 17.81
CA GLU A 84 11.95 0.97 17.47
C GLU A 84 12.50 0.62 16.09
N PRO A 85 13.39 -0.38 15.96
CA PRO A 85 13.86 -0.79 14.64
C PRO A 85 12.78 -1.54 13.88
N PRO A 86 12.72 -1.41 12.54
CA PRO A 86 11.80 -2.21 11.75
C PRO A 86 12.23 -3.68 11.76
N ALA A 87 11.24 -4.58 11.72
CA ALA A 87 11.51 -6.00 11.65
C ALA A 87 12.03 -6.40 10.27
N PHE A 88 12.98 -7.34 10.23
CA PHE A 88 13.51 -7.88 8.98
C PHE A 88 12.57 -8.87 8.30
N ALA A 89 11.57 -9.38 9.00
CA ALA A 89 10.66 -10.40 8.48
C ALA A 89 9.93 -9.98 7.18
N ALA A 90 9.90 -8.70 6.85
CA ALA A 90 9.32 -8.21 5.61
C ALA A 90 10.25 -8.30 4.40
N ARG A 91 11.48 -8.69 4.59
CA ARG A 91 12.42 -8.88 3.50
C ARG A 91 12.22 -10.25 2.89
N PHE A 92 11.57 -10.29 1.74
CA PHE A 92 11.40 -11.51 0.98
C PHE A 92 12.52 -11.63 -0.05
N CYS A 93 12.81 -12.84 -0.46
CA CYS A 93 13.61 -13.12 -1.65
C CYS A 93 15.09 -12.75 -1.57
N GLU A 94 15.69 -12.79 -0.40
CA GLU A 94 17.14 -12.77 -0.31
C GLU A 94 17.68 -14.17 -0.68
N CYS A 95 18.58 -14.22 -1.63
CA CYS A 95 19.19 -15.47 -2.07
C CYS A 95 20.56 -15.66 -1.41
N TYR A 96 20.72 -16.78 -0.73
CA TYR A 96 21.97 -17.15 -0.06
C TYR A 96 22.44 -18.51 -0.60
N ASP A 97 23.70 -18.83 -0.38
CA ASP A 97 24.29 -20.10 -0.80
C ASP A 97 23.89 -21.28 0.11
N ASN A 98 23.06 -21.02 1.13
CA ASN A 98 22.58 -22.02 2.06
C ASN A 98 21.09 -21.93 2.23
N ASP A 99 20.51 -22.92 2.94
CA ASP A 99 19.08 -22.98 3.20
C ASP A 99 18.71 -22.39 4.58
N GLU A 100 19.61 -21.69 5.22
CA GLU A 100 19.36 -21.04 6.48
C GLU A 100 18.50 -19.81 6.32
N ARG A 101 17.68 -19.54 7.32
CA ARG A 101 16.83 -18.35 7.34
C ARG A 101 17.63 -17.15 7.82
N HIS A 102 17.48 -16.01 7.12
CA HIS A 102 18.25 -14.80 7.35
C HIS A 102 17.35 -13.58 7.72
N ASP A 103 16.31 -13.79 8.46
CA ASP A 103 15.42 -12.69 8.89
C ASP A 103 15.93 -11.99 10.16
#